data_d5d96da82eec47e571ac58111eb302af
#
_entry.id   d5d96da82eec47e571ac58111eb302af
#
_cell.length_a   1.000
_cell.length_b   1.000
_cell.length_c   1.000
_cell.angle_alpha   90.00
_cell.angle_beta   90.00
_cell.angle_gamma   90.00
#
_symmetry.space_group_name_H-M   'P 1'
#
loop_
_entity.id
_entity.type
_entity.pdbx_description
1 polymer ?
#
loop_
_entity_poly.entity_id
_entity_poly.type
_entity_poly.pdbx_seq_one_letter_code
_entity_poly.pdbx_strand_id
1 'polypeptide(L)'
;MNKEFDDIRAYGPEDLPEAYERLTADPQFKAVVEKVFPHVPFEALSAKLKQCKTNLDFQVTFCYPFLKDLLSKASTGCDIDITNIDINRRYTFVSNHRDIVLDSALLDVILIDSGFNTTCEIAIGDNLLAAPWIKDLVRVNKSFIVLRSAGIREMLTNSKRMSEYMHLVINEKNDNIWIAQREGRAKDSDDRTQEAILKMMAMGGEGSATERLRQLHIVPLSISYEYDPCDYLKAAEFQLKRDIEGWKKSKQDDVLSMQTGIMGFKGAIHYHCAPAIDDYLEQIPADTPKGDIFKVVASHIDKCIHSNYRLYPNNLAALDILEGTSHGGYSESEKATFEQYIAKQLSKTVDMLNKLGITPDKPFLRERMLTMYANPARNKKNIENP
;
A
#
# COMPACT_ATOMS: atom_id res chain seq x y z
N MET A 1 -3.26 24.84 14.88
CA MET A 1 -3.74 23.50 14.52
C MET A 1 -4.55 22.90 15.66
N ASN A 2 -5.55 22.08 15.37
CA ASN A 2 -6.37 21.44 16.39
C ASN A 2 -5.55 20.41 17.15
N LYS A 3 -5.30 20.64 18.47
CA LYS A 3 -4.51 19.73 19.34
C LYS A 3 -5.08 18.32 19.46
N GLU A 4 -6.32 18.14 19.03
CA GLU A 4 -7.06 16.88 19.07
C GLU A 4 -6.39 15.74 18.30
N PHE A 5 -5.63 16.05 17.23
CA PHE A 5 -4.99 15.06 16.37
C PHE A 5 -3.46 14.98 16.54
N ASP A 6 -2.87 15.68 17.53
CA ASP A 6 -1.40 15.78 17.66
C ASP A 6 -0.67 14.45 17.82
N ASP A 7 -1.31 13.43 18.35
CA ASP A 7 -0.74 12.09 18.52
C ASP A 7 -0.77 11.23 17.23
N ILE A 8 -1.68 11.55 16.28
CA ILE A 8 -1.87 10.76 15.05
C ILE A 8 -1.50 11.50 13.77
N ARG A 9 -1.65 12.82 13.69
CA ARG A 9 -1.48 13.59 12.46
C ARG A 9 -0.06 13.51 11.89
N ALA A 10 0.07 13.74 10.58
CA ALA A 10 1.36 14.10 9.99
C ALA A 10 1.92 15.38 10.66
N TYR A 11 3.24 15.52 10.70
CA TYR A 11 3.85 16.75 11.20
C TYR A 11 3.54 17.92 10.26
N GLY A 12 3.25 19.08 10.85
CA GLY A 12 3.18 20.33 10.12
C GLY A 12 4.54 21.05 10.08
N PRO A 13 4.68 22.11 9.30
CA PRO A 13 5.94 22.87 9.20
C PRO A 13 6.52 23.30 10.55
N GLU A 14 5.66 23.59 11.52
CA GLU A 14 6.05 23.98 12.88
C GLU A 14 6.67 22.85 13.70
N ASP A 15 6.33 21.58 13.42
CA ASP A 15 6.87 20.43 14.14
C ASP A 15 8.24 19.96 13.58
N LEU A 16 8.50 20.27 12.29
CA LEU A 16 9.65 19.74 11.56
C LEU A 16 11.00 20.06 12.21
N PRO A 17 11.28 21.30 12.69
CA PRO A 17 12.58 21.60 13.30
C PRO A 17 12.90 20.69 14.49
N GLU A 18 11.95 20.50 15.40
CA GLU A 18 12.13 19.63 16.55
C GLU A 18 12.22 18.15 16.17
N ALA A 19 11.42 17.70 15.20
CA ALA A 19 11.49 16.33 14.67
C ALA A 19 12.86 16.05 14.03
N TYR A 20 13.44 16.99 13.31
CA TYR A 20 14.77 16.87 12.72
C TYR A 20 15.88 16.80 13.79
N GLU A 21 15.78 17.56 14.87
CA GLU A 21 16.72 17.45 15.98
C GLU A 21 16.66 16.05 16.62
N ARG A 22 15.46 15.50 16.88
CA ARG A 22 15.30 14.15 17.42
C ARG A 22 15.84 13.09 16.46
N LEU A 23 15.52 13.18 15.17
CA LEU A 23 16.01 12.25 14.15
C LEU A 23 17.53 12.25 14.04
N THR A 24 18.14 13.44 13.97
CA THR A 24 19.60 13.56 13.78
C THR A 24 20.38 13.20 15.03
N ALA A 25 19.77 13.21 16.20
CA ALA A 25 20.38 12.76 17.47
C ALA A 25 20.26 11.24 17.68
N ASP A 26 19.38 10.54 16.93
CA ASP A 26 19.16 9.10 17.12
C ASP A 26 20.26 8.26 16.42
N PRO A 27 21.00 7.40 17.15
CA PRO A 27 22.09 6.62 16.57
C PRO A 27 21.61 5.53 15.60
N GLN A 28 20.39 5.00 15.77
CA GLN A 28 19.84 4.00 14.83
C GLN A 28 19.45 4.65 13.52
N PHE A 29 18.84 5.84 13.58
CA PHE A 29 18.56 6.63 12.39
C PHE A 29 19.84 6.96 11.63
N LYS A 30 20.88 7.43 12.33
CA LYS A 30 22.21 7.69 11.73
C LYS A 30 22.74 6.44 11.01
N ALA A 31 22.75 5.28 11.66
CA ALA A 31 23.27 4.04 11.08
C ALA A 31 22.48 3.62 9.83
N VAL A 32 21.16 3.82 9.82
CA VAL A 32 20.31 3.53 8.63
C VAL A 32 20.64 4.50 7.51
N VAL A 33 20.74 5.80 7.79
CA VAL A 33 21.04 6.83 6.79
C VAL A 33 22.41 6.61 6.15
N GLU A 34 23.45 6.30 6.95
CA GLU A 34 24.79 5.99 6.45
C GLU A 34 24.82 4.75 5.55
N LYS A 35 23.98 3.75 5.84
CA LYS A 35 23.82 2.57 4.99
C LYS A 35 23.09 2.86 3.68
N VAL A 36 22.09 3.74 3.70
CA VAL A 36 21.27 4.12 2.54
C VAL A 36 22.02 5.08 1.63
N PHE A 37 22.82 5.98 2.21
CA PHE A 37 23.60 7.01 1.50
C PHE A 37 25.11 6.89 1.82
N PRO A 38 25.77 5.78 1.48
CA PRO A 38 27.14 5.46 1.94
C PRO A 38 28.21 6.44 1.45
N HIS A 39 27.91 7.26 0.45
CA HIS A 39 28.85 8.21 -0.14
C HIS A 39 28.63 9.66 0.30
N VAL A 40 27.66 9.91 1.19
CA VAL A 40 27.33 11.25 1.67
C VAL A 40 27.53 11.30 3.18
N PRO A 41 28.38 12.21 3.71
CA PRO A 41 28.55 12.37 5.16
C PRO A 41 27.22 12.65 5.85
N PHE A 42 27.00 12.02 7.01
CA PHE A 42 25.75 12.19 7.77
C PHE A 42 25.50 13.64 8.16
N GLU A 43 26.54 14.39 8.50
CA GLU A 43 26.48 15.80 8.86
C GLU A 43 25.94 16.67 7.69
N ALA A 44 26.34 16.34 6.44
CA ALA A 44 25.84 17.02 5.25
C ALA A 44 24.37 16.71 4.99
N LEU A 45 23.97 15.45 5.18
CA LEU A 45 22.55 15.04 5.08
C LEU A 45 21.71 15.70 6.17
N SER A 46 22.20 15.75 7.42
CA SER A 46 21.54 16.42 8.54
C SER A 46 21.36 17.90 8.31
N ALA A 47 22.39 18.59 7.78
CA ALA A 47 22.30 20.00 7.43
C ALA A 47 21.26 20.26 6.33
N LYS A 48 21.20 19.38 5.32
CA LYS A 48 20.21 19.44 4.24
C LYS A 48 18.79 19.15 4.74
N LEU A 49 18.63 18.20 5.66
CA LEU A 49 17.37 17.87 6.31
C LEU A 49 16.78 19.10 7.03
N LYS A 50 17.60 19.80 7.81
CA LYS A 50 17.19 21.01 8.54
C LYS A 50 16.83 22.21 7.64
N GLN A 51 17.15 22.16 6.36
CA GLN A 51 16.73 23.17 5.37
C GLN A 51 15.33 22.93 4.83
N CYS A 52 14.79 21.70 4.92
CA CYS A 52 13.43 21.40 4.49
C CYS A 52 12.43 22.10 5.41
N LYS A 53 11.56 22.95 4.83
CA LYS A 53 10.55 23.74 5.56
C LYS A 53 9.19 23.11 5.57
N THR A 54 8.93 22.21 4.63
CA THR A 54 7.69 21.48 4.48
C THR A 54 7.96 19.98 4.32
N ASN A 55 6.95 19.17 4.54
CA ASN A 55 7.02 17.73 4.26
C ASN A 55 7.31 17.46 2.78
N LEU A 56 6.76 18.28 1.89
CA LEU A 56 7.03 18.16 0.45
C LEU A 56 8.51 18.44 0.14
N ASP A 57 9.13 19.45 0.79
CA ASP A 57 10.58 19.68 0.65
C ASP A 57 11.38 18.44 1.06
N PHE A 58 11.01 17.81 2.17
CA PHE A 58 11.63 16.56 2.61
C PHE A 58 11.46 15.45 1.59
N GLN A 59 10.24 15.24 1.09
CA GLN A 59 9.96 14.21 0.09
C GLN A 59 10.73 14.43 -1.21
N VAL A 60 10.73 15.65 -1.73
CA VAL A 60 11.46 15.99 -2.97
C VAL A 60 12.98 15.92 -2.79
N THR A 61 13.48 16.27 -1.60
CA THR A 61 14.92 16.31 -1.33
C THR A 61 15.52 14.94 -1.05
N PHE A 62 14.80 14.05 -0.36
CA PHE A 62 15.31 12.77 0.12
C PHE A 62 14.58 11.56 -0.46
N CYS A 63 13.25 11.53 -0.38
CA CYS A 63 12.47 10.36 -0.79
C CYS A 63 12.46 10.19 -2.31
N TYR A 64 12.18 11.25 -3.04
CA TYR A 64 12.08 11.22 -4.50
C TYR A 64 13.36 10.71 -5.18
N PRO A 65 14.56 11.31 -4.97
CA PRO A 65 15.78 10.81 -5.62
C PRO A 65 16.14 9.39 -5.18
N PHE A 66 15.94 9.03 -3.93
CA PHE A 66 16.14 7.67 -3.43
C PHE A 66 15.22 6.65 -4.15
N LEU A 67 13.94 6.96 -4.27
CA LEU A 67 12.96 6.06 -4.92
C LEU A 67 13.17 5.98 -6.43
N LYS A 68 13.59 7.07 -7.09
CA LYS A 68 13.96 7.05 -8.53
C LYS A 68 15.19 6.17 -8.77
N ASP A 69 16.22 6.27 -7.93
CA ASP A 69 17.40 5.38 -7.99
C ASP A 69 16.99 3.91 -7.73
N LEU A 70 16.15 3.67 -6.72
CA LEU A 70 15.63 2.34 -6.41
C LEU A 70 14.87 1.74 -7.61
N LEU A 71 13.96 2.50 -8.21
CA LEU A 71 13.20 2.07 -9.39
C LEU A 71 14.10 1.69 -10.54
N SER A 72 15.16 2.49 -10.79
CA SER A 72 16.12 2.21 -11.87
C SER A 72 16.87 0.88 -11.70
N LYS A 73 17.03 0.41 -10.45
CA LYS A 73 17.76 -0.82 -10.10
C LYS A 73 16.84 -2.03 -9.91
N ALA A 74 15.63 -1.80 -9.40
CA ALA A 74 14.74 -2.86 -8.92
C ALA A 74 13.44 -3.00 -9.73
N SER A 75 13.30 -2.27 -10.85
CA SER A 75 12.15 -2.37 -11.75
C SER A 75 12.54 -2.13 -13.20
N THR A 76 11.62 -2.40 -14.11
CA THR A 76 11.72 -2.02 -15.54
C THR A 76 11.01 -0.70 -15.82
N GLY A 77 10.36 -0.13 -14.84
CA GLY A 77 9.64 1.16 -14.89
C GLY A 77 8.44 1.19 -13.94
N CYS A 78 8.00 2.41 -13.66
CA CYS A 78 6.78 2.67 -12.87
C CYS A 78 6.03 3.83 -13.54
N ASP A 79 4.76 3.61 -13.87
CA ASP A 79 3.88 4.59 -14.50
C ASP A 79 2.50 4.64 -13.85
N ILE A 80 1.74 5.70 -14.16
CA ILE A 80 0.36 5.89 -13.68
C ILE A 80 -0.54 6.37 -14.82
N ASP A 81 -1.77 5.86 -14.83
CA ASP A 81 -2.87 6.42 -15.60
C ASP A 81 -3.75 7.27 -14.69
N ILE A 82 -3.79 8.58 -14.98
CA ILE A 82 -4.57 9.60 -14.26
C ILE A 82 -5.64 10.25 -15.15
N THR A 83 -5.97 9.66 -16.29
CA THR A 83 -6.89 10.25 -17.28
C THR A 83 -8.28 10.54 -16.72
N ASN A 84 -8.67 9.89 -15.63
CA ASN A 84 -9.99 10.00 -15.02
C ASN A 84 -10.05 11.00 -13.84
N ILE A 85 -8.96 11.68 -13.49
CA ILE A 85 -8.91 12.57 -12.34
C ILE A 85 -8.28 13.93 -12.68
N ASP A 86 -8.69 14.98 -11.95
CA ASP A 86 -8.14 16.35 -12.07
C ASP A 86 -6.99 16.55 -11.08
N ILE A 87 -5.79 16.83 -11.56
CA ILE A 87 -4.60 17.06 -10.73
C ILE A 87 -4.71 18.24 -9.75
N ASN A 88 -5.68 19.14 -9.97
CA ASN A 88 -5.93 20.28 -9.10
C ASN A 88 -6.89 19.98 -7.95
N ARG A 89 -7.59 18.86 -8.00
CA ARG A 89 -8.46 18.39 -6.90
C ARG A 89 -7.68 17.54 -5.90
N ARG A 90 -8.31 17.28 -4.77
CA ARG A 90 -7.77 16.39 -3.72
C ARG A 90 -8.63 15.16 -3.60
N TYR A 91 -7.98 14.02 -3.33
CA TYR A 91 -8.60 12.71 -3.36
C TYR A 91 -8.13 11.84 -2.21
N THR A 92 -9.00 10.94 -1.79
CA THR A 92 -8.62 9.78 -1.00
C THR A 92 -8.42 8.59 -1.94
N PHE A 93 -7.16 8.26 -2.22
CA PHE A 93 -6.81 7.07 -3.00
C PHE A 93 -6.98 5.82 -2.15
N VAL A 94 -7.93 4.98 -2.52
CA VAL A 94 -8.19 3.67 -1.88
C VAL A 94 -7.69 2.57 -2.79
N SER A 95 -6.64 1.86 -2.40
CA SER A 95 -5.98 0.90 -3.29
C SER A 95 -5.93 -0.53 -2.75
N ASN A 96 -5.78 -1.50 -3.65
CA ASN A 96 -5.22 -2.79 -3.29
C ASN A 96 -3.78 -2.61 -2.75
N HIS A 97 -3.25 -3.61 -2.04
CA HIS A 97 -2.00 -3.45 -1.28
C HIS A 97 -1.02 -4.59 -1.60
N ARG A 98 0.09 -4.26 -2.26
CA ARG A 98 1.15 -5.17 -2.71
C ARG A 98 2.38 -5.14 -1.80
N ASP A 99 2.87 -3.94 -1.49
CA ASP A 99 4.09 -3.70 -0.72
C ASP A 99 3.83 -2.80 0.50
N ILE A 100 4.45 -3.11 1.65
CA ILE A 100 4.22 -2.37 2.91
C ILE A 100 4.62 -0.90 2.79
N VAL A 101 5.69 -0.61 2.05
CA VAL A 101 6.31 0.73 1.98
C VAL A 101 6.10 1.36 0.62
N LEU A 102 6.29 0.58 -0.46
CA LEU A 102 6.44 1.15 -1.80
C LEU A 102 5.12 1.55 -2.44
N ASP A 103 3.99 0.94 -2.08
CA ASP A 103 2.71 1.29 -2.71
C ASP A 103 2.38 2.78 -2.56
N SER A 104 2.51 3.33 -1.36
CA SER A 104 2.29 4.76 -1.09
C SER A 104 3.50 5.62 -1.49
N ALA A 105 4.71 5.14 -1.23
CA ALA A 105 5.91 5.91 -1.51
C ALA A 105 6.12 6.13 -3.02
N LEU A 106 5.84 5.12 -3.86
CA LEU A 106 5.90 5.26 -5.32
C LEU A 106 4.74 6.09 -5.84
N LEU A 107 3.55 6.00 -5.22
CA LEU A 107 2.44 6.89 -5.56
C LEU A 107 2.85 8.35 -5.41
N ASP A 108 3.49 8.73 -4.31
CA ASP A 108 3.96 10.11 -4.10
C ASP A 108 4.95 10.55 -5.19
N VAL A 109 5.88 9.67 -5.59
CA VAL A 109 6.82 9.96 -6.68
C VAL A 109 6.10 10.21 -8.00
N ILE A 110 5.17 9.32 -8.37
CA ILE A 110 4.48 9.45 -9.66
C ILE A 110 3.43 10.56 -9.68
N LEU A 111 2.86 10.95 -8.54
CA LEU A 111 2.03 12.16 -8.42
C LEU A 111 2.86 13.43 -8.68
N ILE A 112 4.07 13.52 -8.12
CA ILE A 112 5.01 14.62 -8.41
C ILE A 112 5.35 14.64 -9.90
N ASP A 113 5.72 13.50 -10.50
CA ASP A 113 6.04 13.38 -11.93
C ASP A 113 4.85 13.76 -12.82
N SER A 114 3.61 13.55 -12.34
CA SER A 114 2.37 13.87 -13.04
C SER A 114 1.90 15.32 -12.86
N GLY A 115 2.64 16.14 -12.11
CA GLY A 115 2.36 17.56 -11.92
C GLY A 115 1.34 17.90 -10.81
N PHE A 116 1.07 16.96 -9.89
CA PHE A 116 0.30 17.30 -8.69
C PHE A 116 1.06 18.28 -7.80
N ASN A 117 0.36 19.24 -7.22
CA ASN A 117 0.94 20.25 -6.34
C ASN A 117 1.34 19.69 -4.96
N THR A 118 0.83 18.53 -4.60
CA THR A 118 1.09 17.88 -3.31
C THR A 118 1.01 16.36 -3.46
N THR A 119 1.59 15.66 -2.49
CA THR A 119 1.57 14.21 -2.35
C THR A 119 0.44 13.77 -1.43
N CYS A 120 0.44 12.49 -1.01
CA CYS A 120 -0.56 11.96 -0.09
C CYS A 120 -0.14 12.07 1.37
N GLU A 121 -1.11 12.29 2.27
CA GLU A 121 -0.98 11.83 3.64
C GLU A 121 -1.25 10.32 3.70
N ILE A 122 -0.30 9.56 4.26
CA ILE A 122 -0.28 8.11 4.21
C ILE A 122 -0.81 7.51 5.50
N ALA A 123 -1.86 6.69 5.43
CA ALA A 123 -2.37 5.94 6.59
C ALA A 123 -1.39 4.80 6.96
N ILE A 124 -0.75 4.87 8.13
CA ILE A 124 0.20 3.84 8.60
C ILE A 124 -0.21 3.25 9.95
N GLY A 125 -0.24 1.93 10.06
CA GLY A 125 -0.54 1.26 11.33
C GLY A 125 0.56 1.44 12.36
N ASP A 126 0.18 1.71 13.61
CA ASP A 126 1.10 1.89 14.75
C ASP A 126 1.97 0.67 15.04
N ASN A 127 1.52 -0.53 14.64
CA ASN A 127 2.30 -1.77 14.74
C ASN A 127 3.61 -1.76 13.91
N LEU A 128 3.72 -0.87 12.92
CA LEU A 128 4.92 -0.70 12.09
C LEU A 128 5.93 0.27 12.71
N LEU A 129 5.54 1.00 13.74
CA LEU A 129 6.36 2.02 14.41
C LEU A 129 7.23 1.38 15.52
N ALA A 130 8.21 0.57 15.11
CA ALA A 130 9.01 -0.25 16.03
C ALA A 130 10.01 0.56 16.90
N ALA A 131 10.34 1.81 16.51
CA ALA A 131 11.26 2.69 17.23
C ALA A 131 10.79 4.15 17.17
N PRO A 132 11.17 5.00 18.15
CA PRO A 132 10.78 6.42 18.18
C PRO A 132 11.16 7.19 16.90
N TRP A 133 12.37 6.99 16.38
CA TRP A 133 12.83 7.64 15.16
C TRP A 133 12.00 7.25 13.93
N ILE A 134 11.46 6.02 13.88
CA ILE A 134 10.55 5.60 12.79
C ILE A 134 9.26 6.40 12.85
N LYS A 135 8.71 6.61 14.06
CA LYS A 135 7.51 7.42 14.25
C LYS A 135 7.73 8.87 13.80
N ASP A 136 8.88 9.47 14.12
CA ASP A 136 9.21 10.80 13.66
C ASP A 136 9.39 10.84 12.13
N LEU A 137 10.13 9.89 11.57
CA LEU A 137 10.41 9.84 10.14
C LEU A 137 9.13 9.70 9.30
N VAL A 138 8.21 8.80 9.67
CA VAL A 138 6.98 8.61 8.90
C VAL A 138 6.08 9.85 8.98
N ARG A 139 6.01 10.52 10.13
CA ARG A 139 5.22 11.76 10.29
C ARG A 139 5.84 12.94 9.54
N VAL A 140 7.17 13.01 9.46
CA VAL A 140 7.88 13.94 8.56
C VAL A 140 7.54 13.63 7.10
N ASN A 141 7.41 12.35 6.74
CA ASN A 141 7.00 11.91 5.40
C ASN A 141 5.48 11.88 5.19
N LYS A 142 4.75 12.83 5.79
CA LYS A 142 3.29 13.00 5.65
C LYS A 142 2.46 11.77 6.02
N SER A 143 2.93 10.91 6.94
CA SER A 143 2.08 9.80 7.40
C SER A 143 1.28 10.18 8.64
N PHE A 144 0.01 9.76 8.68
CA PHE A 144 -0.80 9.77 9.91
C PHE A 144 -0.98 8.36 10.46
N ILE A 145 -1.11 8.27 11.79
CA ILE A 145 -1.04 6.99 12.50
C ILE A 145 -2.44 6.41 12.69
N VAL A 146 -2.61 5.17 12.22
CA VAL A 146 -3.79 4.35 12.46
C VAL A 146 -3.57 3.56 13.75
N LEU A 147 -4.26 3.96 14.82
CA LEU A 147 -4.15 3.31 16.12
C LEU A 147 -4.92 1.98 16.13
N ARG A 148 -4.22 0.90 16.45
CA ARG A 148 -4.80 -0.44 16.63
C ARG A 148 -5.14 -0.63 18.10
N SER A 149 -6.42 -0.64 18.40
CA SER A 149 -6.92 -0.67 19.77
C SER A 149 -7.18 -2.09 20.26
N ALA A 150 -6.97 -2.31 21.56
CA ALA A 150 -7.19 -3.61 22.20
C ALA A 150 -8.68 -3.89 22.52
N GLY A 151 -9.55 -2.85 22.56
CA GLY A 151 -10.95 -2.96 22.94
C GLY A 151 -11.91 -2.29 21.94
N ILE A 152 -13.15 -2.81 21.86
CA ILE A 152 -14.17 -2.33 20.92
C ILE A 152 -14.49 -0.84 21.10
N ARG A 153 -14.62 -0.36 22.34
CA ARG A 153 -14.94 1.04 22.62
C ARG A 153 -13.83 1.99 22.19
N GLU A 154 -12.59 1.62 22.47
CA GLU A 154 -11.42 2.37 22.07
C GLU A 154 -11.26 2.37 20.54
N MET A 155 -11.46 1.22 19.91
CA MET A 155 -11.46 1.09 18.46
C MET A 155 -12.46 2.04 17.79
N LEU A 156 -13.69 2.12 18.30
CA LEU A 156 -14.70 3.04 17.76
C LEU A 156 -14.29 4.51 17.93
N THR A 157 -13.74 4.88 19.09
CA THR A 157 -13.27 6.24 19.34
C THR A 157 -12.12 6.61 18.41
N ASN A 158 -11.12 5.73 18.26
CA ASN A 158 -9.99 5.96 17.40
C ASN A 158 -10.38 5.98 15.91
N SER A 159 -11.31 5.11 15.49
CA SER A 159 -11.86 5.11 14.14
C SER A 159 -12.59 6.41 13.81
N LYS A 160 -13.39 6.93 14.76
CA LYS A 160 -14.06 8.21 14.58
C LYS A 160 -13.06 9.36 14.44
N ARG A 161 -12.10 9.47 15.36
CA ARG A 161 -11.03 10.49 15.30
C ARG A 161 -10.25 10.43 13.98
N MET A 162 -9.90 9.22 13.54
CA MET A 162 -9.19 9.04 12.27
C MET A 162 -10.03 9.51 11.09
N SER A 163 -11.33 9.19 11.08
CA SER A 163 -12.25 9.66 10.05
C SER A 163 -12.37 11.19 10.03
N GLU A 164 -12.54 11.81 11.20
CA GLU A 164 -12.57 13.28 11.35
C GLU A 164 -11.27 13.92 10.85
N TYR A 165 -10.12 13.30 11.14
CA TYR A 165 -8.84 13.74 10.61
C TYR A 165 -8.77 13.62 9.07
N MET A 166 -9.25 12.54 8.47
CA MET A 166 -9.29 12.37 7.02
C MET A 166 -10.15 13.44 6.35
N HIS A 167 -11.32 13.76 6.93
CA HIS A 167 -12.16 14.85 6.43
C HIS A 167 -11.46 16.22 6.53
N LEU A 168 -10.73 16.47 7.63
CA LEU A 168 -9.92 17.70 7.78
C LEU A 168 -8.81 17.77 6.72
N VAL A 169 -8.13 16.64 6.43
CA VAL A 169 -7.06 16.60 5.41
C VAL A 169 -7.59 16.98 4.03
N ILE A 170 -8.69 16.38 3.61
CA ILE A 170 -9.26 16.64 2.28
C ILE A 170 -9.86 18.05 2.18
N ASN A 171 -10.68 18.44 3.16
CA ASN A 171 -11.54 19.62 3.03
C ASN A 171 -10.89 20.91 3.54
N GLU A 172 -9.94 20.85 4.48
CA GLU A 172 -9.34 22.03 5.10
C GLU A 172 -7.84 22.14 4.81
N LYS A 173 -7.06 21.03 4.97
CA LYS A 173 -5.62 21.05 4.66
C LYS A 173 -5.34 21.05 3.16
N ASN A 174 -6.32 20.67 2.35
CA ASN A 174 -6.20 20.57 0.89
C ASN A 174 -5.06 19.66 0.46
N ASP A 175 -4.96 18.49 1.09
CA ASP A 175 -4.00 17.43 0.80
C ASP A 175 -4.70 16.15 0.34
N ASN A 176 -3.98 15.29 -0.41
CA ASN A 176 -4.46 13.96 -0.75
C ASN A 176 -4.27 12.98 0.40
N ILE A 177 -5.00 11.87 0.37
CA ILE A 177 -4.82 10.74 1.30
C ILE A 177 -4.58 9.46 0.50
N TRP A 178 -3.69 8.60 1.01
CA TRP A 178 -3.60 7.21 0.59
C TRP A 178 -3.96 6.27 1.74
N ILE A 179 -4.85 5.33 1.47
CA ILE A 179 -5.22 4.25 2.39
C ILE A 179 -5.44 2.95 1.63
N ALA A 180 -4.99 1.84 2.20
CA ALA A 180 -5.28 0.52 1.63
C ALA A 180 -6.75 0.14 1.81
N GLN A 181 -7.34 -0.56 0.83
CA GLN A 181 -8.76 -1.01 0.85
C GLN A 181 -9.06 -2.03 1.95
N ARG A 182 -8.03 -2.55 2.62
CA ARG A 182 -8.14 -3.55 3.68
C ARG A 182 -7.00 -3.44 4.68
N GLU A 183 -7.22 -4.05 5.85
CA GLU A 183 -6.13 -4.22 6.81
C GLU A 183 -5.11 -5.24 6.28
N GLY A 184 -3.87 -4.79 6.08
CA GLY A 184 -2.78 -5.59 5.56
C GLY A 184 -2.92 -5.99 4.10
N ARG A 185 -1.89 -6.64 3.56
CA ARG A 185 -1.82 -7.08 2.16
C ARG A 185 -2.63 -8.34 1.93
N ALA A 186 -3.34 -8.44 0.79
CA ALA A 186 -3.88 -9.69 0.28
C ALA A 186 -2.72 -10.57 -0.20
N LYS A 187 -2.39 -11.62 0.54
CA LYS A 187 -1.18 -12.44 0.27
C LYS A 187 -1.30 -13.35 -0.93
N ASP A 188 -2.53 -13.64 -1.31
CA ASP A 188 -2.90 -14.37 -2.52
C ASP A 188 -3.31 -13.47 -3.69
N SER A 189 -3.22 -12.13 -3.49
CA SER A 189 -3.70 -11.12 -4.44
C SER A 189 -5.19 -11.22 -4.82
N ASP A 190 -6.02 -11.88 -4.00
CA ASP A 190 -7.47 -11.74 -4.06
C ASP A 190 -7.86 -10.47 -3.29
N ASP A 191 -7.80 -9.36 -4.00
CA ASP A 191 -8.01 -8.04 -3.42
C ASP A 191 -9.50 -7.78 -3.21
N ARG A 192 -9.90 -7.56 -1.96
CA ARG A 192 -11.28 -7.27 -1.56
C ARG A 192 -11.32 -6.10 -0.59
N THR A 193 -12.19 -5.14 -0.88
CA THR A 193 -12.42 -3.99 -0.01
C THR A 193 -13.14 -4.42 1.26
N GLN A 194 -12.56 -4.13 2.40
CA GLN A 194 -13.20 -4.38 3.69
C GLN A 194 -14.21 -3.29 4.00
N GLU A 195 -15.48 -3.66 4.20
CA GLU A 195 -16.53 -2.72 4.61
C GLU A 195 -16.17 -1.92 5.87
N ALA A 196 -15.35 -2.51 6.76
CA ALA A 196 -14.90 -1.84 7.98
C ALA A 196 -14.12 -0.56 7.70
N ILE A 197 -13.33 -0.51 6.61
CA ILE A 197 -12.59 0.69 6.17
C ILE A 197 -13.58 1.78 5.76
N LEU A 198 -14.59 1.45 4.96
CA LEU A 198 -15.61 2.40 4.51
C LEU A 198 -16.50 2.87 5.67
N LYS A 199 -16.86 1.96 6.59
CA LYS A 199 -17.59 2.29 7.83
C LYS A 199 -16.79 3.28 8.67
N MET A 200 -15.49 3.07 8.81
CA MET A 200 -14.61 3.98 9.51
C MET A 200 -14.58 5.34 8.79
N MET A 201 -14.36 5.39 7.48
CA MET A 201 -14.29 6.63 6.69
C MET A 201 -15.58 7.46 6.77
N ALA A 202 -16.73 6.82 6.93
CA ALA A 202 -18.04 7.46 7.07
C ALA A 202 -18.39 7.86 8.53
N MET A 203 -17.47 7.74 9.49
CA MET A 203 -17.74 8.16 10.88
C MET A 203 -17.57 9.66 11.10
N GLY A 204 -16.71 10.32 10.33
CA GLY A 204 -16.55 11.77 10.25
C GLY A 204 -17.45 12.39 9.19
N GLY A 205 -17.39 13.71 9.06
CA GLY A 205 -18.17 14.47 8.09
C GLY A 205 -19.65 14.65 8.48
N GLU A 206 -20.42 15.24 7.59
CA GLU A 206 -21.82 15.58 7.83
C GLU A 206 -22.76 14.85 6.86
N GLY A 207 -24.00 14.58 7.29
CA GLY A 207 -25.04 13.96 6.48
C GLY A 207 -25.12 12.45 6.60
N SER A 208 -25.66 11.79 5.58
CA SER A 208 -25.78 10.33 5.44
C SER A 208 -24.41 9.66 5.23
N ALA A 209 -24.36 8.34 5.30
CA ALA A 209 -23.12 7.59 5.06
C ALA A 209 -22.54 7.84 3.65
N THR A 210 -23.39 7.91 2.64
CA THR A 210 -22.98 8.20 1.25
C THR A 210 -22.47 9.63 1.08
N GLU A 211 -23.12 10.62 1.70
CA GLU A 211 -22.68 12.04 1.68
C GLU A 211 -21.33 12.20 2.37
N ARG A 212 -21.11 11.52 3.52
CA ARG A 212 -19.82 11.54 4.22
C ARG A 212 -18.70 10.91 3.40
N LEU A 213 -18.93 9.77 2.75
CA LEU A 213 -17.95 9.17 1.85
C LEU A 213 -17.66 10.08 0.65
N ARG A 214 -18.68 10.77 0.12
CA ARG A 214 -18.52 11.71 -1.00
C ARG A 214 -17.62 12.89 -0.67
N GLN A 215 -17.67 13.39 0.59
CA GLN A 215 -16.79 14.46 1.07
C GLN A 215 -15.30 14.09 1.07
N LEU A 216 -14.97 12.81 0.92
CA LEU A 216 -13.60 12.31 0.86
C LEU A 216 -13.07 12.13 -0.56
N HIS A 217 -13.90 12.32 -1.61
CA HIS A 217 -13.54 12.19 -3.01
C HIS A 217 -12.73 10.92 -3.28
N ILE A 218 -13.32 9.76 -2.96
CA ILE A 218 -12.65 8.47 -3.03
C ILE A 218 -12.34 8.10 -4.48
N VAL A 219 -11.08 7.84 -4.78
CA VAL A 219 -10.58 7.32 -6.05
C VAL A 219 -10.11 5.88 -5.83
N PRO A 220 -10.77 4.88 -6.41
CA PRO A 220 -10.23 3.52 -6.44
C PRO A 220 -8.94 3.50 -7.26
N LEU A 221 -7.85 3.03 -6.65
CA LEU A 221 -6.52 3.00 -7.24
C LEU A 221 -6.07 1.56 -7.42
N SER A 222 -5.87 1.13 -8.66
CA SER A 222 -5.29 -0.17 -8.97
C SER A 222 -3.77 -0.10 -8.94
N ILE A 223 -3.12 -1.04 -8.26
CA ILE A 223 -1.67 -1.21 -8.23
C ILE A 223 -1.34 -2.60 -8.79
N SER A 224 -0.58 -2.64 -9.88
CA SER A 224 -0.16 -3.86 -10.56
C SER A 224 1.36 -3.95 -10.57
N TYR A 225 1.91 -5.00 -9.96
CA TYR A 225 3.33 -5.37 -10.02
C TYR A 225 3.49 -6.60 -10.90
N GLU A 226 4.45 -6.58 -11.82
CA GLU A 226 4.76 -7.75 -12.64
C GLU A 226 5.30 -8.88 -11.76
N TYR A 227 6.22 -8.59 -10.84
CA TYR A 227 6.72 -9.54 -9.85
C TYR A 227 6.53 -9.00 -8.44
N ASP A 228 6.12 -9.85 -7.52
CA ASP A 228 6.04 -9.54 -6.10
C ASP A 228 7.30 -10.06 -5.39
N PRO A 229 8.21 -9.18 -4.96
CA PRO A 229 9.46 -9.61 -4.31
C PRO A 229 9.24 -10.43 -3.04
N CYS A 230 8.08 -10.28 -2.40
CA CYS A 230 7.71 -10.97 -1.16
C CYS A 230 6.92 -12.27 -1.41
N ASP A 231 6.77 -12.75 -2.63
CA ASP A 231 5.94 -13.90 -2.98
C ASP A 231 6.36 -15.17 -2.20
N TYR A 232 7.67 -15.42 -2.09
CA TYR A 232 8.21 -16.55 -1.34
C TYR A 232 7.95 -16.47 0.17
N LEU A 233 7.95 -15.25 0.74
CA LEU A 233 7.60 -15.00 2.14
C LEU A 233 6.10 -15.22 2.38
N LYS A 234 5.27 -14.75 1.43
CA LYS A 234 3.82 -14.91 1.48
C LYS A 234 3.42 -16.37 1.38
N ALA A 235 4.08 -17.14 0.49
CA ALA A 235 3.86 -18.58 0.37
C ALA A 235 4.26 -19.34 1.65
N ALA A 236 5.42 -19.01 2.24
CA ALA A 236 5.83 -19.57 3.53
C ALA A 236 4.81 -19.29 4.64
N GLU A 237 4.30 -18.06 4.71
CA GLU A 237 3.29 -17.68 5.70
C GLU A 237 2.00 -18.50 5.57
N PHE A 238 1.57 -18.85 4.35
CA PHE A 238 0.40 -19.73 4.16
C PHE A 238 0.64 -21.10 4.76
N GLN A 239 1.82 -21.70 4.54
CA GLN A 239 2.13 -22.99 5.12
C GLN A 239 2.27 -22.92 6.64
N LEU A 240 2.97 -21.93 7.18
CA LEU A 240 3.14 -21.75 8.62
C LEU A 240 1.78 -21.58 9.33
N LYS A 241 0.85 -20.84 8.75
CA LYS A 241 -0.52 -20.67 9.28
C LYS A 241 -1.34 -21.96 9.19
N ARG A 242 -1.14 -22.78 8.15
CA ARG A 242 -1.81 -24.06 7.99
C ARG A 242 -1.32 -25.09 9.01
N ASP A 243 0.01 -25.16 9.20
CA ASP A 243 0.66 -26.27 9.90
C ASP A 243 0.89 -26.00 11.40
N ILE A 244 0.89 -24.73 11.82
CA ILE A 244 1.15 -24.34 13.21
C ILE A 244 -0.07 -23.61 13.78
N GLU A 245 -0.75 -24.24 14.71
CA GLU A 245 -1.90 -23.65 15.40
C GLU A 245 -1.50 -22.35 16.11
N GLY A 246 -2.29 -21.27 15.90
CA GLY A 246 -2.06 -19.98 16.53
C GLY A 246 -0.84 -19.22 16.01
N TRP A 247 -0.20 -19.65 14.93
CA TRP A 247 0.94 -18.96 14.34
C TRP A 247 0.59 -17.51 14.01
N LYS A 248 1.46 -16.59 14.41
CA LYS A 248 1.36 -15.15 14.11
C LYS A 248 2.69 -14.63 13.63
N LYS A 249 2.62 -13.76 12.65
CA LYS A 249 3.76 -13.03 12.13
C LYS A 249 4.42 -12.19 13.22
N SER A 250 5.75 -12.24 13.32
CA SER A 250 6.54 -11.44 14.25
C SER A 250 6.85 -10.05 13.67
N LYS A 251 7.34 -9.13 14.51
CA LYS A 251 7.83 -7.83 14.04
C LYS A 251 9.05 -7.96 13.12
N GLN A 252 9.90 -8.96 13.35
CA GLN A 252 11.06 -9.27 12.50
C GLN A 252 10.63 -9.71 11.11
N ASP A 253 9.54 -10.47 10.98
CA ASP A 253 8.99 -10.87 9.69
C ASP A 253 8.43 -9.65 8.91
N ASP A 254 7.91 -8.64 9.61
CA ASP A 254 7.49 -7.38 8.97
C ASP A 254 8.71 -6.60 8.46
N VAL A 255 9.78 -6.49 9.24
CA VAL A 255 11.04 -5.88 8.81
C VAL A 255 11.64 -6.59 7.61
N LEU A 256 11.68 -7.94 7.64
CA LEU A 256 12.15 -8.74 6.51
C LEU A 256 11.29 -8.52 5.26
N SER A 257 9.96 -8.45 5.42
CA SER A 257 9.06 -8.16 4.30
C SER A 257 9.27 -6.77 3.73
N MET A 258 9.47 -5.74 4.57
CA MET A 258 9.79 -4.38 4.11
C MET A 258 11.11 -4.34 3.33
N GLN A 259 12.18 -4.91 3.87
CA GLN A 259 13.48 -4.97 3.20
C GLN A 259 13.42 -5.73 1.88
N THR A 260 12.74 -6.88 1.86
CA THR A 260 12.56 -7.70 0.65
C THR A 260 11.75 -6.96 -0.40
N GLY A 261 10.66 -6.29 -0.01
CA GLY A 261 9.82 -5.48 -0.88
C GLY A 261 10.60 -4.32 -1.50
N ILE A 262 11.32 -3.55 -0.67
CA ILE A 262 12.11 -2.41 -1.14
C ILE A 262 13.20 -2.87 -2.12
N MET A 263 14.02 -3.84 -1.76
CA MET A 263 15.23 -4.21 -2.50
C MET A 263 15.01 -5.19 -3.65
N GLY A 264 13.90 -5.95 -3.63
CA GLY A 264 13.65 -7.01 -4.60
C GLY A 264 13.21 -6.47 -5.97
N PHE A 265 13.49 -7.23 -7.04
CA PHE A 265 13.08 -6.89 -8.40
C PHE A 265 11.56 -7.04 -8.58
N LYS A 266 10.93 -6.05 -9.23
CA LYS A 266 9.47 -5.92 -9.36
C LYS A 266 8.97 -6.05 -10.81
N GLY A 267 9.89 -6.05 -11.79
CA GLY A 267 9.50 -5.89 -13.19
C GLY A 267 8.83 -4.54 -13.43
N ALA A 268 7.82 -4.50 -14.26
CA ALA A 268 7.02 -3.30 -14.49
C ALA A 268 6.02 -3.08 -13.35
N ILE A 269 5.81 -1.80 -13.01
CA ILE A 269 4.84 -1.37 -12.00
C ILE A 269 3.86 -0.40 -12.66
N HIS A 270 2.57 -0.59 -12.43
CA HIS A 270 1.53 0.27 -12.98
C HIS A 270 0.51 0.66 -11.93
N TYR A 271 0.18 1.95 -11.91
CA TYR A 271 -0.92 2.52 -11.15
C TYR A 271 -2.02 2.97 -12.10
N HIS A 272 -3.28 2.81 -11.72
CA HIS A 272 -4.41 3.32 -12.49
C HIS A 272 -5.45 3.93 -11.56
N CYS A 273 -5.74 5.21 -11.76
CA CYS A 273 -6.82 5.91 -11.07
C CYS A 273 -8.15 5.71 -11.82
N ALA A 274 -9.09 5.03 -11.18
CA ALA A 274 -10.47 5.03 -11.66
C ALA A 274 -11.11 6.42 -11.47
N PRO A 275 -12.26 6.72 -12.06
CA PRO A 275 -13.04 7.90 -11.69
C PRO A 275 -13.34 7.95 -10.20
N ALA A 276 -13.36 9.15 -9.59
CA ALA A 276 -13.85 9.32 -8.24
C ALA A 276 -15.29 8.77 -8.14
N ILE A 277 -15.58 8.08 -7.04
CA ILE A 277 -16.90 7.42 -6.87
C ILE A 277 -18.01 8.38 -6.43
N ASP A 278 -17.79 9.69 -6.50
CA ASP A 278 -18.73 10.72 -6.05
C ASP A 278 -20.10 10.56 -6.72
N ASP A 279 -20.12 10.45 -8.07
CA ASP A 279 -21.34 10.27 -8.85
C ASP A 279 -22.02 8.92 -8.58
N TYR A 280 -21.22 7.87 -8.34
CA TYR A 280 -21.77 6.57 -7.97
C TYR A 280 -22.46 6.61 -6.60
N LEU A 281 -21.88 7.31 -5.63
CA LEU A 281 -22.48 7.47 -4.30
C LEU A 281 -23.79 8.26 -4.35
N GLU A 282 -23.94 9.22 -5.27
CA GLU A 282 -25.21 9.95 -5.51
C GLU A 282 -26.31 9.06 -6.10
N GLN A 283 -25.91 8.06 -6.89
CA GLN A 283 -26.85 7.15 -7.57
C GLN A 283 -27.33 5.99 -6.69
N ILE A 284 -26.75 5.81 -5.49
CA ILE A 284 -27.21 4.79 -4.54
C ILE A 284 -28.63 5.13 -4.09
N PRO A 285 -29.64 4.25 -4.32
CA PRO A 285 -31.02 4.53 -3.95
C PRO A 285 -31.17 4.87 -2.46
N ALA A 286 -31.97 5.88 -2.15
CA ALA A 286 -32.17 6.37 -0.78
C ALA A 286 -32.82 5.31 0.14
N ASP A 287 -33.52 4.33 -0.44
CA ASP A 287 -34.14 3.20 0.25
C ASP A 287 -33.19 2.01 0.42
N THR A 288 -31.94 2.09 -0.04
CA THR A 288 -30.94 1.06 0.20
C THR A 288 -30.79 0.82 1.71
N PRO A 289 -30.93 -0.43 2.19
CA PRO A 289 -30.77 -0.73 3.62
C PRO A 289 -29.41 -0.26 4.12
N LYS A 290 -29.41 0.44 5.27
CA LYS A 290 -28.17 0.99 5.85
C LYS A 290 -27.05 -0.05 6.03
N GLY A 291 -27.42 -1.31 6.27
CA GLY A 291 -26.49 -2.43 6.39
C GLY A 291 -25.80 -2.80 5.07
N ASP A 292 -26.43 -2.52 3.93
CA ASP A 292 -25.93 -2.92 2.60
C ASP A 292 -25.14 -1.82 1.89
N ILE A 293 -25.26 -0.55 2.31
CA ILE A 293 -24.57 0.59 1.68
C ILE A 293 -23.08 0.32 1.53
N PHE A 294 -22.40 -0.07 2.61
CA PHE A 294 -20.95 -0.29 2.59
C PHE A 294 -20.54 -1.50 1.76
N LYS A 295 -21.39 -2.54 1.71
CA LYS A 295 -21.20 -3.70 0.84
C LYS A 295 -21.30 -3.31 -0.63
N VAL A 296 -22.29 -2.50 -0.99
CA VAL A 296 -22.50 -2.00 -2.36
C VAL A 296 -21.32 -1.13 -2.79
N VAL A 297 -20.87 -0.21 -1.93
CA VAL A 297 -19.70 0.65 -2.19
C VAL A 297 -18.42 -0.17 -2.29
N ALA A 298 -18.19 -1.13 -1.39
CA ALA A 298 -17.02 -2.02 -1.44
C ALA A 298 -16.97 -2.81 -2.75
N SER A 299 -18.10 -3.39 -3.17
CA SER A 299 -18.21 -4.11 -4.45
C SER A 299 -17.91 -3.22 -5.66
N HIS A 300 -18.32 -1.94 -5.62
CA HIS A 300 -18.01 -0.99 -6.68
C HIS A 300 -16.51 -0.65 -6.72
N ILE A 301 -15.88 -0.41 -5.57
CA ILE A 301 -14.43 -0.19 -5.48
C ILE A 301 -13.67 -1.41 -6.00
N ASP A 302 -14.05 -2.62 -5.60
CA ASP A 302 -13.45 -3.87 -6.10
C ASP A 302 -13.58 -3.98 -7.61
N LYS A 303 -14.77 -3.68 -8.16
CA LYS A 303 -14.99 -3.66 -9.61
C LYS A 303 -14.05 -2.68 -10.30
N CYS A 304 -13.91 -1.45 -9.78
CA CYS A 304 -13.00 -0.46 -10.34
C CYS A 304 -11.55 -0.94 -10.30
N ILE A 305 -11.09 -1.47 -9.16
CA ILE A 305 -9.71 -1.96 -9.00
C ILE A 305 -9.45 -3.14 -9.95
N HIS A 306 -10.31 -4.14 -9.96
CA HIS A 306 -10.12 -5.36 -10.76
C HIS A 306 -10.17 -5.09 -12.27
N SER A 307 -11.08 -4.25 -12.73
CA SER A 307 -11.17 -3.88 -14.16
C SER A 307 -9.92 -3.16 -14.65
N ASN A 308 -9.25 -2.43 -13.77
CA ASN A 308 -8.11 -1.59 -14.11
C ASN A 308 -6.73 -2.23 -13.81
N TYR A 309 -6.70 -3.52 -13.45
CA TYR A 309 -5.41 -4.21 -13.38
C TYR A 309 -4.71 -4.21 -14.74
N ARG A 310 -3.45 -3.81 -14.76
CA ARG A 310 -2.54 -4.16 -15.85
C ARG A 310 -2.12 -5.61 -15.63
N LEU A 311 -2.54 -6.49 -16.54
CA LEU A 311 -2.11 -7.89 -16.53
C LEU A 311 -0.81 -8.02 -17.30
N TYR A 312 0.10 -8.78 -16.73
CA TYR A 312 1.38 -9.14 -17.32
C TYR A 312 1.35 -10.60 -17.80
N PRO A 313 2.26 -11.01 -18.70
CA PRO A 313 2.34 -12.39 -19.19
C PRO A 313 2.33 -13.45 -18.08
N ASN A 314 3.01 -13.18 -16.97
CA ASN A 314 3.06 -14.07 -15.81
C ASN A 314 1.71 -14.27 -15.11
N ASN A 315 0.81 -13.27 -15.12
CA ASN A 315 -0.53 -13.41 -14.56
C ASN A 315 -1.38 -14.42 -15.37
N LEU A 316 -1.31 -14.31 -16.69
CA LEU A 316 -2.06 -15.17 -17.61
C LEU A 316 -1.46 -16.59 -17.63
N ALA A 317 -0.13 -16.70 -17.66
CA ALA A 317 0.55 -17.98 -17.57
C ALA A 317 0.25 -18.71 -16.24
N ALA A 318 0.23 -17.98 -15.11
CA ALA A 318 -0.13 -18.56 -13.80
C ALA A 318 -1.58 -19.08 -13.79
N LEU A 319 -2.52 -18.33 -14.37
CA LEU A 319 -3.92 -18.73 -14.47
C LEU A 319 -4.08 -20.00 -15.30
N ASP A 320 -3.45 -20.05 -16.48
CA ASP A 320 -3.49 -21.20 -17.37
C ASP A 320 -2.86 -22.47 -16.74
N ILE A 321 -1.74 -22.30 -16.02
CA ILE A 321 -1.11 -23.43 -15.30
C ILE A 321 -2.02 -23.98 -14.20
N LEU A 322 -2.73 -23.11 -13.47
CA LEU A 322 -3.62 -23.54 -12.39
C LEU A 322 -4.93 -24.19 -12.90
N GLU A 323 -5.49 -23.64 -13.98
CA GLU A 323 -6.78 -24.08 -14.51
C GLU A 323 -6.66 -25.17 -15.59
N GLY A 324 -5.43 -25.48 -16.03
CA GLY A 324 -5.20 -26.43 -17.12
C GLY A 324 -5.76 -25.93 -18.47
N THR A 325 -5.76 -24.62 -18.67
CA THR A 325 -6.31 -23.91 -19.82
C THR A 325 -5.20 -23.30 -20.68
N SER A 326 -5.60 -22.68 -21.79
CA SER A 326 -4.70 -21.93 -22.68
C SER A 326 -5.45 -20.68 -23.19
N HIS A 327 -5.52 -19.65 -22.34
CA HIS A 327 -6.15 -18.38 -22.71
C HIS A 327 -5.26 -17.52 -23.61
N GLY A 328 -3.94 -17.78 -23.61
CA GLY A 328 -2.98 -17.01 -24.38
C GLY A 328 -2.61 -15.67 -23.71
N GLY A 329 -2.11 -14.72 -24.54
CA GLY A 329 -1.65 -13.41 -24.05
C GLY A 329 -0.22 -13.44 -23.51
N TYR A 330 0.53 -14.52 -23.76
CA TYR A 330 1.95 -14.67 -23.48
C TYR A 330 2.59 -15.62 -24.49
N SER A 331 3.90 -15.51 -24.67
CA SER A 331 4.71 -16.44 -25.48
C SER A 331 5.20 -17.61 -24.64
N GLU A 332 5.59 -18.72 -25.30
CA GLU A 332 6.22 -19.88 -24.61
C GLU A 332 7.51 -19.47 -23.88
N SER A 333 8.25 -18.50 -24.41
CA SER A 333 9.45 -17.95 -23.76
C SER A 333 9.15 -17.22 -22.48
N GLU A 334 8.09 -16.40 -22.45
CA GLU A 334 7.64 -15.69 -21.25
C GLU A 334 7.13 -16.65 -20.18
N LYS A 335 6.37 -17.67 -20.60
CA LYS A 335 5.92 -18.75 -19.71
C LYS A 335 7.11 -19.49 -19.09
N ALA A 336 8.07 -19.89 -19.90
CA ALA A 336 9.26 -20.60 -19.41
C ALA A 336 10.08 -19.73 -18.46
N THR A 337 10.21 -18.43 -18.73
CA THR A 337 10.87 -17.46 -17.83
C THR A 337 10.15 -17.36 -16.50
N PHE A 338 8.82 -17.28 -16.54
CA PHE A 338 8.01 -17.23 -15.31
C PHE A 338 8.10 -18.54 -14.51
N GLU A 339 8.08 -19.71 -15.17
CA GLU A 339 8.22 -21.01 -14.48
C GLU A 339 9.61 -21.14 -13.81
N GLN A 340 10.67 -20.66 -14.45
CA GLN A 340 12.01 -20.61 -13.86
C GLN A 340 12.05 -19.65 -12.65
N TYR A 341 11.37 -18.50 -12.74
CA TYR A 341 11.24 -17.57 -11.63
C TYR A 341 10.53 -18.24 -10.44
N ILE A 342 9.37 -18.87 -10.66
CA ILE A 342 8.63 -19.61 -9.62
C ILE A 342 9.48 -20.73 -8.99
N ALA A 343 10.22 -21.48 -9.79
CA ALA A 343 11.12 -22.50 -9.25
C ALA A 343 12.21 -21.92 -8.34
N LYS A 344 12.77 -20.76 -8.69
CA LYS A 344 13.75 -20.04 -7.85
C LYS A 344 13.12 -19.54 -6.55
N GLN A 345 11.92 -18.97 -6.60
CA GLN A 345 11.22 -18.50 -5.40
C GLN A 345 10.79 -19.66 -4.49
N LEU A 346 10.37 -20.77 -5.08
CA LEU A 346 10.07 -22.00 -4.33
C LEU A 346 11.30 -22.52 -3.57
N SER A 347 12.49 -22.49 -4.21
CA SER A 347 13.74 -22.87 -3.54
C SER A 347 14.01 -22.00 -2.31
N LYS A 348 13.84 -20.66 -2.43
CA LYS A 348 14.01 -19.75 -1.28
C LYS A 348 13.04 -20.07 -0.15
N THR A 349 11.78 -20.38 -0.48
CA THR A 349 10.77 -20.74 0.53
C THR A 349 11.15 -22.05 1.23
N VAL A 350 11.60 -23.06 0.47
CA VAL A 350 12.07 -24.35 0.99
C VAL A 350 13.24 -24.15 1.96
N ASP A 351 14.24 -23.36 1.56
CA ASP A 351 15.41 -23.08 2.40
C ASP A 351 15.02 -22.34 3.69
N MET A 352 14.07 -21.40 3.60
CA MET A 352 13.57 -20.67 4.76
C MET A 352 12.84 -21.59 5.74
N LEU A 353 11.92 -22.44 5.27
CA LEU A 353 11.16 -23.36 6.11
C LEU A 353 12.07 -24.41 6.75
N ASN A 354 13.04 -24.96 5.99
CA ASN A 354 14.02 -25.89 6.53
C ASN A 354 14.84 -25.28 7.69
N LYS A 355 15.24 -23.99 7.57
CA LYS A 355 15.93 -23.28 8.66
C LYS A 355 15.07 -23.10 9.91
N LEU A 356 13.75 -23.07 9.75
CA LEU A 356 12.78 -23.04 10.86
C LEU A 356 12.42 -24.44 11.39
N GLY A 357 13.01 -25.51 10.84
CA GLY A 357 12.69 -26.90 11.22
C GLY A 357 11.33 -27.37 10.71
N ILE A 358 10.74 -26.70 9.72
CA ILE A 358 9.45 -27.05 9.12
C ILE A 358 9.68 -27.80 7.81
N THR A 359 9.02 -28.95 7.64
CA THR A 359 9.07 -29.70 6.40
C THR A 359 8.31 -28.99 5.29
N PRO A 360 8.97 -28.56 4.18
CA PRO A 360 8.29 -27.82 3.13
C PRO A 360 7.34 -28.70 2.30
N ASP A 361 6.09 -28.27 2.16
CA ASP A 361 5.11 -28.85 1.24
C ASP A 361 5.23 -28.15 -0.13
N LYS A 362 6.17 -28.65 -0.96
CA LYS A 362 6.49 -28.03 -2.25
C LYS A 362 5.29 -27.89 -3.20
N PRO A 363 4.39 -28.89 -3.36
CA PRO A 363 3.19 -28.74 -4.17
C PRO A 363 2.29 -27.61 -3.69
N PHE A 364 2.00 -27.54 -2.40
CA PHE A 364 1.20 -26.49 -1.79
C PHE A 364 1.85 -25.11 -1.97
N LEU A 365 3.13 -24.97 -1.67
CA LEU A 365 3.85 -23.69 -1.80
C LEU A 365 3.83 -23.18 -3.24
N ARG A 366 4.08 -24.07 -4.23
CA ARG A 366 4.00 -23.72 -5.64
C ARG A 366 2.61 -23.25 -6.02
N GLU A 367 1.57 -23.96 -5.58
CA GLU A 367 0.17 -23.58 -5.83
C GLU A 367 -0.14 -22.21 -5.25
N ARG A 368 0.29 -21.89 -4.02
CA ARG A 368 0.08 -20.57 -3.41
C ARG A 368 0.77 -19.46 -4.19
N MET A 369 1.99 -19.67 -4.67
CA MET A 369 2.69 -18.71 -5.53
C MET A 369 1.93 -18.48 -6.84
N LEU A 370 1.55 -19.55 -7.53
CA LEU A 370 0.78 -19.43 -8.77
C LEU A 370 -0.57 -18.74 -8.54
N THR A 371 -1.27 -19.04 -7.44
CA THR A 371 -2.54 -18.39 -7.07
C THR A 371 -2.37 -16.88 -6.93
N MET A 372 -1.28 -16.42 -6.31
CA MET A 372 -0.98 -14.99 -6.13
C MET A 372 -0.84 -14.27 -7.48
N TYR A 373 -0.19 -14.90 -8.46
CA TYR A 373 -0.05 -14.33 -9.80
C TYR A 373 -1.32 -14.48 -10.65
N ALA A 374 -2.11 -15.55 -10.46
CA ALA A 374 -3.33 -15.82 -11.21
C ALA A 374 -4.52 -14.94 -10.79
N ASN A 375 -4.65 -14.61 -9.51
CA ASN A 375 -5.83 -13.94 -8.99
C ASN A 375 -6.13 -12.57 -9.63
N PRO A 376 -5.16 -11.69 -9.97
CA PRO A 376 -5.46 -10.48 -10.73
C PRO A 376 -6.14 -10.76 -12.07
N ALA A 377 -5.69 -11.76 -12.82
CA ALA A 377 -6.30 -12.16 -14.09
C ALA A 377 -7.69 -12.77 -13.88
N ARG A 378 -7.84 -13.63 -12.86
CA ARG A 378 -9.13 -14.25 -12.50
C ARG A 378 -10.14 -13.20 -12.06
N ASN A 379 -9.76 -12.25 -11.22
CA ASN A 379 -10.63 -11.18 -10.75
C ASN A 379 -11.08 -10.26 -11.89
N LYS A 380 -10.17 -9.88 -12.80
CA LYS A 380 -10.53 -9.08 -13.97
C LYS A 380 -11.50 -9.83 -14.89
N LYS A 381 -11.22 -11.10 -15.19
CA LYS A 381 -12.10 -11.96 -16.01
C LYS A 381 -13.51 -12.08 -15.41
N ASN A 382 -13.63 -12.23 -14.07
CA ASN A 382 -14.91 -12.31 -13.39
C ASN A 382 -15.73 -11.00 -13.46
N ILE A 383 -15.08 -9.84 -13.64
CA ILE A 383 -15.79 -8.58 -13.85
C ILE A 383 -16.26 -8.44 -15.30
N GLU A 384 -15.48 -8.93 -16.26
CA GLU A 384 -15.79 -8.87 -17.69
C GLU A 384 -16.88 -9.88 -18.10
N ASN A 385 -16.97 -11.01 -17.38
CA ASN A 385 -17.93 -12.09 -17.60
C ASN A 385 -18.60 -12.46 -16.27
N PRO A 386 -19.51 -11.61 -15.75
CA PRO A 386 -20.17 -11.79 -14.46
C PRO A 386 -21.16 -12.95 -14.42
#